data_f3e76b50642342ad05dfaa0dd39ca6da
#
_entry.id   f3e76b50642342ad05dfaa0dd39ca6da
#
_cell.length_a   1.000
_cell.length_b   1.000
_cell.length_c   1.000
_cell.angle_alpha   90.00
_cell.angle_beta   90.00
_cell.angle_gamma   90.00
#
_symmetry.space_group_name_H-M   'P 1'
#
loop_
_entity.id
_entity.type
_entity.pdbx_description
1 polymer ?
#
loop_
_entity_poly.entity_id
_entity_poly.type
_entity_poly.pdbx_seq_one_letter_code
_entity_poly.pdbx_strand_id
1 'polypeptide(L)'
;MRLDAADRRTRDRVARSLLEHGPSTAAELAGRLGLTTAAVRRHLDAAVADGLIVAAEERPRGPRGRGRPAKRFSLSEVGHAAGPTAYDEVAIDALRYLRESVGEGAVEDFARQRMAAWEARYAERIASLPLDERAGALAEALAEDGYASTVHDTTLGVQVCQHHCPVQHVAEEFPVLCEVETEAIGRLVGRHVQRLATIARGDGVCTTHIPLTDVKVRQVTPATPEVTSA
;
A
#
# COMPACT_ATOMS: atom_id res chain seq x y z
N MET A 1 15.25 -7.00 -19.08
CA MET A 1 16.16 -8.13 -18.75
C MET A 1 15.79 -8.62 -17.35
N ARG A 2 15.20 -9.81 -17.22
CA ARG A 2 14.81 -10.36 -15.90
C ARG A 2 16.07 -10.70 -15.12
N LEU A 3 16.27 -10.05 -13.97
CA LEU A 3 17.36 -10.39 -13.05
C LEU A 3 17.15 -11.80 -12.51
N ASP A 4 18.24 -12.60 -12.47
CA ASP A 4 18.26 -13.93 -11.88
C ASP A 4 17.92 -13.83 -10.37
N ALA A 5 17.25 -14.83 -9.81
CA ALA A 5 16.87 -14.88 -8.39
C ALA A 5 18.07 -14.76 -7.44
N ALA A 6 19.24 -15.24 -7.86
CA ALA A 6 20.51 -15.11 -7.13
C ALA A 6 21.01 -13.66 -7.10
N ASP A 7 20.86 -12.94 -8.20
CA ASP A 7 21.24 -11.53 -8.33
C ASP A 7 20.36 -10.64 -7.42
N ARG A 8 19.05 -10.91 -7.33
CA ARG A 8 18.12 -10.22 -6.42
C ARG A 8 18.51 -10.43 -4.96
N ARG A 9 18.72 -11.67 -4.53
CA ARG A 9 19.15 -12.01 -3.16
C ARG A 9 20.46 -11.30 -2.76
N THR A 10 21.40 -11.20 -3.67
CA THR A 10 22.67 -10.51 -3.39
C THR A 10 22.46 -9.00 -3.27
N ARG A 11 21.61 -8.41 -4.10
CA ARG A 11 21.24 -7.01 -4.02
C ARG A 11 20.58 -6.67 -2.69
N ASP A 12 19.64 -7.50 -2.23
CA ASP A 12 18.97 -7.35 -0.94
C ASP A 12 19.97 -7.45 0.23
N ARG A 13 20.96 -8.36 0.14
CA ARG A 13 22.02 -8.49 1.15
C ARG A 13 22.91 -7.25 1.19
N VAL A 14 23.24 -6.65 0.05
CA VAL A 14 24.01 -5.39 -0.03
C VAL A 14 23.25 -4.25 0.61
N ALA A 15 21.97 -4.07 0.24
CA ALA A 15 21.11 -3.04 0.81
C ALA A 15 20.95 -3.20 2.33
N ARG A 16 20.68 -4.41 2.80
CA ARG A 16 20.59 -4.73 4.23
C ARG A 16 21.89 -4.42 4.98
N SER A 17 23.05 -4.78 4.41
CA SER A 17 24.34 -4.48 5.04
C SER A 17 24.60 -2.97 5.14
N LEU A 18 24.14 -2.18 4.17
CA LEU A 18 24.19 -0.72 4.24
C LEU A 18 23.22 -0.14 5.28
N LEU A 19 22.04 -0.74 5.42
CA LEU A 19 21.05 -0.35 6.42
C LEU A 19 21.59 -0.58 7.85
N GLU A 20 22.17 -1.75 8.09
CA GLU A 20 22.65 -2.18 9.41
C GLU A 20 23.95 -1.50 9.84
N HIS A 21 24.84 -1.22 8.89
CA HIS A 21 26.20 -0.75 9.20
C HIS A 21 26.49 0.68 8.69
N GLY A 22 25.53 1.30 8.00
CA GLY A 22 25.68 2.64 7.44
C GLY A 22 26.61 2.70 6.21
N PRO A 23 27.09 3.90 5.85
CA PRO A 23 27.89 4.13 4.67
C PRO A 23 29.15 3.26 4.66
N SER A 24 29.36 2.48 3.58
CA SER A 24 30.43 1.49 3.46
C SER A 24 31.09 1.53 2.10
N THR A 25 32.36 1.14 2.03
CA THR A 25 33.07 0.92 0.77
C THR A 25 32.74 -0.45 0.18
N ALA A 26 33.01 -0.62 -1.13
CA ALA A 26 32.81 -1.92 -1.78
C ALA A 26 33.70 -3.04 -1.16
N ALA A 27 34.86 -2.71 -0.62
CA ALA A 27 35.73 -3.67 0.06
C ALA A 27 35.18 -4.11 1.41
N GLU A 28 34.66 -3.17 2.23
CA GLU A 28 34.02 -3.49 3.52
C GLU A 28 32.78 -4.38 3.31
N LEU A 29 31.93 -4.05 2.33
CA LEU A 29 30.78 -4.85 1.96
C LEU A 29 31.17 -6.26 1.47
N ALA A 30 32.21 -6.34 0.64
CA ALA A 30 32.71 -7.62 0.15
C ALA A 30 33.19 -8.53 1.30
N GLY A 31 33.91 -7.97 2.27
CA GLY A 31 34.37 -8.71 3.46
C GLY A 31 33.19 -9.21 4.30
N ARG A 32 32.19 -8.36 4.59
CA ARG A 32 31.01 -8.75 5.38
C ARG A 32 30.14 -9.80 4.70
N LEU A 33 29.99 -9.71 3.38
CA LEU A 33 29.08 -10.57 2.62
C LEU A 33 29.72 -11.86 2.13
N GLY A 34 31.05 -12.02 2.28
CA GLY A 34 31.79 -13.16 1.74
C GLY A 34 31.82 -13.17 0.21
N LEU A 35 31.85 -11.98 -0.43
CA LEU A 35 31.84 -11.80 -1.87
C LEU A 35 33.15 -11.17 -2.37
N THR A 36 33.40 -11.25 -3.67
CA THR A 36 34.49 -10.47 -4.27
C THR A 36 34.09 -9.00 -4.40
N THR A 37 35.06 -8.07 -4.26
CA THR A 37 34.84 -6.65 -4.45
C THR A 37 34.27 -6.31 -5.83
N ALA A 38 34.65 -7.08 -6.85
CA ALA A 38 34.14 -6.92 -8.23
C ALA A 38 32.64 -7.27 -8.32
N ALA A 39 32.22 -8.37 -7.66
CA ALA A 39 30.80 -8.75 -7.60
C ALA A 39 29.98 -7.69 -6.87
N VAL A 40 30.46 -7.21 -5.72
CA VAL A 40 29.77 -6.15 -4.95
C VAL A 40 29.67 -4.86 -5.75
N ARG A 41 30.73 -4.44 -6.47
CA ARG A 41 30.69 -3.23 -7.32
C ARG A 41 29.61 -3.32 -8.37
N ARG A 42 29.46 -4.46 -9.06
CA ARG A 42 28.40 -4.64 -10.07
C ARG A 42 27.00 -4.41 -9.48
N HIS A 43 26.75 -4.93 -8.27
CA HIS A 43 25.46 -4.72 -7.58
C HIS A 43 25.27 -3.29 -7.10
N LEU A 44 26.35 -2.64 -6.61
CA LEU A 44 26.34 -1.24 -6.20
C LEU A 44 26.08 -0.31 -7.40
N ASP A 45 26.75 -0.54 -8.53
CA ASP A 45 26.57 0.28 -9.73
C ASP A 45 25.13 0.16 -10.27
N ALA A 46 24.56 -1.04 -10.25
CA ALA A 46 23.16 -1.25 -10.61
C ALA A 46 22.19 -0.55 -9.64
N ALA A 47 22.43 -0.66 -8.32
CA ALA A 47 21.58 -0.03 -7.31
C ALA A 47 21.69 1.51 -7.32
N VAL A 48 22.85 2.05 -7.71
CA VAL A 48 23.03 3.49 -7.95
C VAL A 48 22.24 3.94 -9.19
N ALA A 49 22.28 3.14 -10.27
CA ALA A 49 21.50 3.42 -11.47
C ALA A 49 19.97 3.36 -11.21
N ASP A 50 19.54 2.46 -10.31
CA ASP A 50 18.15 2.33 -9.87
C ASP A 50 17.75 3.42 -8.82
N GLY A 51 18.69 4.30 -8.41
CA GLY A 51 18.45 5.36 -7.44
C GLY A 51 18.32 4.90 -5.97
N LEU A 52 18.56 3.63 -5.67
CA LEU A 52 18.44 3.06 -4.32
C LEU A 52 19.65 3.35 -3.43
N ILE A 53 20.81 3.56 -4.03
CA ILE A 53 22.09 3.82 -3.37
C ILE A 53 22.70 5.09 -3.94
N VAL A 54 23.31 5.89 -3.08
CA VAL A 54 24.14 7.03 -3.48
C VAL A 54 25.61 6.73 -3.21
N ALA A 55 26.48 7.19 -4.12
CA ALA A 55 27.93 7.08 -3.99
C ALA A 55 28.54 8.45 -3.71
N ALA A 56 29.31 8.57 -2.66
CA ALA A 56 30.08 9.76 -2.32
C ALA A 56 31.56 9.44 -2.25
N GLU A 57 32.41 10.38 -2.65
CA GLU A 57 33.85 10.25 -2.41
C GLU A 57 34.15 10.52 -0.92
N GLU A 58 34.91 9.63 -0.31
CA GLU A 58 35.35 9.81 1.07
C GLU A 58 36.24 11.04 1.17
N ARG A 59 35.86 12.05 1.97
CA ARG A 59 36.75 13.16 2.28
C ARG A 59 37.86 12.65 3.20
N PRO A 60 39.14 12.70 2.78
CA PRO A 60 40.25 12.20 3.61
C PRO A 60 40.29 12.96 4.96
N ARG A 61 40.21 12.21 6.05
CA ARG A 61 40.46 12.73 7.40
C ARG A 61 41.95 12.52 7.74
N GLY A 62 42.83 13.32 7.13
CA GLY A 62 44.26 13.20 7.45
C GLY A 62 45.18 13.40 6.23
N PRO A 63 46.53 13.22 6.39
CA PRO A 63 47.50 13.38 5.29
C PRO A 63 47.19 12.44 4.15
N ARG A 64 47.17 12.98 2.90
CA ARG A 64 46.85 12.20 1.67
C ARG A 64 47.82 11.05 1.47
N GLY A 65 47.33 9.82 1.59
CA GLY A 65 48.01 8.63 1.08
C GLY A 65 48.00 8.60 -0.47
N ARG A 66 48.92 7.82 -1.06
CA ARG A 66 48.91 7.57 -2.52
C ARG A 66 47.67 6.74 -2.90
N GLY A 67 46.78 7.28 -3.74
CA GLY A 67 45.64 6.57 -4.31
C GLY A 67 44.40 7.45 -4.47
N ARG A 68 43.50 7.03 -5.36
CA ARG A 68 42.19 7.68 -5.49
C ARG A 68 41.35 7.36 -4.26
N PRO A 69 40.65 8.35 -3.64
CA PRO A 69 39.76 8.11 -2.52
C PRO A 69 38.77 7.00 -2.81
N ALA A 70 38.55 6.11 -1.83
CA ALA A 70 37.56 5.08 -1.97
C ALA A 70 36.16 5.70 -2.01
N LYS A 71 35.29 5.21 -2.92
CA LYS A 71 33.89 5.59 -2.89
C LYS A 71 33.20 4.91 -1.72
N ARG A 72 32.43 5.68 -0.97
CA ARG A 72 31.48 5.18 0.03
C ARG A 72 30.08 5.17 -0.56
N PHE A 73 29.36 4.15 -0.24
CA PHE A 73 27.98 3.90 -0.68
C PHE A 73 27.07 3.94 0.53
N SER A 74 25.94 4.63 0.42
CA SER A 74 24.88 4.66 1.41
C SER A 74 23.54 4.49 0.74
N LEU A 75 22.52 4.08 1.49
CA LEU A 75 21.15 4.10 0.97
C LEU A 75 20.76 5.56 0.65
N SER A 76 20.02 5.74 -0.43
CA SER A 76 19.32 6.98 -0.73
C SER A 76 18.04 7.07 0.10
N GLU A 77 17.31 8.18 0.02
CA GLU A 77 15.97 8.30 0.59
C GLU A 77 15.03 7.19 0.05
N VAL A 78 15.05 6.94 -1.26
CA VAL A 78 14.31 5.85 -1.90
C VAL A 78 14.76 4.48 -1.39
N GLY A 79 16.07 4.29 -1.19
CA GLY A 79 16.63 3.07 -0.65
C GLY A 79 16.25 2.82 0.81
N HIS A 80 16.16 3.87 1.63
CA HIS A 80 15.65 3.77 3.00
C HIS A 80 14.15 3.45 3.01
N ALA A 81 13.35 4.09 2.16
CA ALA A 81 11.92 3.84 2.06
C ALA A 81 11.58 2.42 1.56
N ALA A 82 12.49 1.78 0.82
CA ALA A 82 12.35 0.38 0.38
C ALA A 82 12.74 -0.65 1.47
N GLY A 83 13.29 -0.18 2.60
CA GLY A 83 13.68 -1.01 3.73
C GLY A 83 12.50 -1.32 4.66
N PRO A 84 12.75 -2.10 5.74
CA PRO A 84 11.75 -2.31 6.79
C PRO A 84 11.32 -0.97 7.38
N THR A 85 10.03 -0.74 7.46
CA THR A 85 9.44 0.47 8.04
C THR A 85 8.54 0.06 9.20
N ALA A 86 8.41 0.93 10.19
CA ALA A 86 7.49 0.78 11.32
C ALA A 86 6.23 1.66 11.14
N TYR A 87 5.93 2.10 9.90
CA TYR A 87 4.80 3.00 9.68
C TYR A 87 3.47 2.38 10.06
N ASP A 88 3.28 1.08 9.80
CA ASP A 88 2.06 0.38 10.20
C ASP A 88 1.92 0.34 11.72
N GLU A 89 3.00 0.00 12.45
CA GLU A 89 3.01 -0.03 13.91
C GLU A 89 2.70 1.36 14.50
N VAL A 90 3.37 2.40 14.00
CA VAL A 90 3.12 3.78 14.44
C VAL A 90 1.68 4.21 14.14
N ALA A 91 1.14 3.84 12.99
CA ALA A 91 -0.25 4.14 12.62
C ALA A 91 -1.24 3.40 13.52
N ILE A 92 -1.01 2.13 13.80
CA ILE A 92 -1.82 1.31 14.70
C ILE A 92 -1.80 1.92 16.10
N ASP A 93 -0.64 2.23 16.65
CA ASP A 93 -0.50 2.82 17.99
C ASP A 93 -1.15 4.20 18.08
N ALA A 94 -1.05 5.02 17.03
CA ALA A 94 -1.71 6.32 16.98
C ALA A 94 -3.25 6.18 16.99
N LEU A 95 -3.81 5.21 16.25
CA LEU A 95 -5.25 4.97 16.23
C LEU A 95 -5.76 4.34 17.53
N ARG A 96 -4.96 3.47 18.18
CA ARG A 96 -5.27 2.97 19.54
C ARG A 96 -5.33 4.12 20.52
N TYR A 97 -4.30 4.97 20.53
CA TYR A 97 -4.25 6.15 21.40
C TYR A 97 -5.45 7.09 21.14
N LEU A 98 -5.83 7.30 19.88
CA LEU A 98 -6.99 8.11 19.51
C LEU A 98 -8.28 7.50 20.10
N ARG A 99 -8.50 6.19 19.95
CA ARG A 99 -9.65 5.47 20.49
C ARG A 99 -9.71 5.57 22.02
N GLU A 100 -8.59 5.37 22.70
CA GLU A 100 -8.51 5.40 24.17
C GLU A 100 -8.68 6.80 24.75
N SER A 101 -8.13 7.83 24.06
CA SER A 101 -8.13 9.21 24.57
C SER A 101 -9.38 10.02 24.23
N VAL A 102 -10.02 9.73 23.08
CA VAL A 102 -11.17 10.50 22.56
C VAL A 102 -12.47 9.68 22.67
N GLY A 103 -12.40 8.34 22.47
CA GLY A 103 -13.54 7.44 22.53
C GLY A 103 -13.64 6.50 21.34
N GLU A 104 -14.52 5.49 21.45
CA GLU A 104 -14.67 4.40 20.47
C GLU A 104 -15.00 4.89 19.04
N GLY A 105 -15.75 5.98 18.87
CA GLY A 105 -16.09 6.54 17.54
C GLY A 105 -14.95 7.29 16.85
N ALA A 106 -13.87 7.62 17.55
CA ALA A 106 -12.83 8.51 17.03
C ALA A 106 -12.10 7.94 15.82
N VAL A 107 -11.91 6.61 15.75
CA VAL A 107 -11.29 5.95 14.59
C VAL A 107 -12.21 5.99 13.37
N GLU A 108 -13.51 5.83 13.57
CA GLU A 108 -14.50 5.97 12.50
C GLU A 108 -14.54 7.41 11.95
N ASP A 109 -14.54 8.41 12.83
CA ASP A 109 -14.50 9.82 12.43
C ASP A 109 -13.22 10.14 11.64
N PHE A 110 -12.08 9.63 12.08
CA PHE A 110 -10.83 9.73 11.32
C PHE A 110 -10.92 9.07 9.95
N ALA A 111 -11.48 7.86 9.87
CA ALA A 111 -11.66 7.14 8.62
C ALA A 111 -12.58 7.92 7.66
N ARG A 112 -13.70 8.47 8.15
CA ARG A 112 -14.63 9.29 7.37
C ARG A 112 -13.95 10.56 6.86
N GLN A 113 -13.18 11.26 7.68
CA GLN A 113 -12.44 12.45 7.28
C GLN A 113 -11.40 12.13 6.21
N ARG A 114 -10.64 11.04 6.38
CA ARG A 114 -9.67 10.55 5.40
C ARG A 114 -10.34 10.25 4.06
N MET A 115 -11.45 9.52 4.08
CA MET A 115 -12.17 9.14 2.87
C MET A 115 -12.87 10.34 2.21
N ALA A 116 -13.36 11.31 2.96
CA ALA A 116 -13.90 12.55 2.39
C ALA A 116 -12.84 13.33 1.59
N ALA A 117 -11.59 13.40 2.07
CA ALA A 117 -10.49 14.01 1.35
C ALA A 117 -10.12 13.21 0.08
N TRP A 118 -10.22 11.89 0.12
CA TRP A 118 -10.01 11.02 -1.03
C TRP A 118 -11.13 11.21 -2.07
N GLU A 119 -12.37 11.17 -1.65
CA GLU A 119 -13.54 11.42 -2.50
C GLU A 119 -13.44 12.77 -3.22
N ALA A 120 -13.06 13.84 -2.51
CA ALA A 120 -12.94 15.18 -3.08
C ALA A 120 -11.93 15.25 -4.24
N ARG A 121 -10.87 14.42 -4.23
CA ARG A 121 -9.89 14.37 -5.32
C ARG A 121 -10.43 13.76 -6.61
N TYR A 122 -11.37 12.84 -6.51
CA TYR A 122 -11.82 12.03 -7.64
C TYR A 122 -13.28 12.25 -8.04
N ALA A 123 -14.08 12.96 -7.19
CA ALA A 123 -15.50 13.12 -7.38
C ALA A 123 -15.88 13.73 -8.74
N GLU A 124 -15.24 14.83 -9.14
CA GLU A 124 -15.54 15.49 -10.42
C GLU A 124 -15.21 14.57 -11.61
N ARG A 125 -14.04 13.93 -11.60
CA ARG A 125 -13.62 13.01 -12.66
C ARG A 125 -14.58 11.85 -12.82
N ILE A 126 -14.99 11.21 -11.72
CA ILE A 126 -15.85 10.02 -11.75
C ILE A 126 -17.31 10.42 -12.03
N ALA A 127 -17.82 11.48 -11.42
CA ALA A 127 -19.22 11.91 -11.60
C ALA A 127 -19.52 12.41 -13.02
N SER A 128 -18.51 12.92 -13.74
CA SER A 128 -18.67 13.39 -15.13
C SER A 128 -18.89 12.23 -16.13
N LEU A 129 -18.59 11.00 -15.74
CA LEU A 129 -18.69 9.83 -16.60
C LEU A 129 -20.07 9.16 -16.54
N PRO A 130 -20.50 8.48 -17.62
CA PRO A 130 -21.64 7.57 -17.59
C PRO A 130 -21.48 6.50 -16.50
N LEU A 131 -22.58 5.99 -15.97
CA LEU A 131 -22.57 5.05 -14.84
C LEU A 131 -21.79 3.76 -15.10
N ASP A 132 -21.79 3.27 -16.33
CA ASP A 132 -21.07 2.08 -16.78
C ASP A 132 -19.55 2.27 -16.85
N GLU A 133 -19.07 3.50 -17.04
CA GLU A 133 -17.64 3.82 -17.09
C GLU A 133 -17.04 4.11 -15.71
N ARG A 134 -17.87 4.42 -14.70
CA ARG A 134 -17.39 4.83 -13.36
C ARG A 134 -16.58 3.77 -12.63
N ALA A 135 -16.87 2.50 -12.85
CA ALA A 135 -16.09 1.41 -12.25
C ALA A 135 -14.63 1.38 -12.76
N GLY A 136 -14.42 1.66 -14.05
CA GLY A 136 -13.09 1.81 -14.63
C GLY A 136 -12.33 2.98 -14.03
N ALA A 137 -12.96 4.17 -14.00
CA ALA A 137 -12.36 5.37 -13.42
C ALA A 137 -12.08 5.22 -11.91
N LEU A 138 -12.92 4.49 -11.17
CA LEU A 138 -12.66 4.13 -9.77
C LEU A 138 -11.43 3.25 -9.64
N ALA A 139 -11.27 2.23 -10.49
CA ALA A 139 -10.10 1.36 -10.44
C ALA A 139 -8.80 2.13 -10.75
N GLU A 140 -8.83 3.09 -11.68
CA GLU A 140 -7.71 3.99 -11.94
C GLU A 140 -7.38 4.87 -10.73
N ALA A 141 -8.40 5.49 -10.09
CA ALA A 141 -8.22 6.29 -8.89
C ALA A 141 -7.61 5.50 -7.73
N LEU A 142 -8.05 4.26 -7.54
CA LEU A 142 -7.47 3.35 -6.56
C LEU A 142 -6.02 2.98 -6.89
N ALA A 143 -5.70 2.77 -8.17
CA ALA A 143 -4.34 2.46 -8.61
C ALA A 143 -3.37 3.63 -8.37
N GLU A 144 -3.81 4.87 -8.57
CA GLU A 144 -3.04 6.09 -8.27
C GLU A 144 -2.68 6.18 -6.78
N ASP A 145 -3.53 5.66 -5.90
CA ASP A 145 -3.32 5.64 -4.44
C ASP A 145 -2.67 4.33 -3.93
N GLY A 146 -2.08 3.54 -4.82
CA GLY A 146 -1.26 2.37 -4.48
C GLY A 146 -2.02 1.05 -4.36
N TYR A 147 -3.34 1.03 -4.61
CA TYR A 147 -4.07 -0.24 -4.76
C TYR A 147 -3.83 -0.82 -6.16
N ALA A 148 -3.47 -2.09 -6.25
CA ALA A 148 -3.36 -2.76 -7.55
C ALA A 148 -4.76 -3.20 -8.00
N SER A 149 -5.46 -2.37 -8.76
CA SER A 149 -6.89 -2.56 -9.04
C SER A 149 -7.16 -3.06 -10.46
N THR A 150 -8.18 -3.91 -10.60
CA THR A 150 -8.72 -4.40 -11.88
C THR A 150 -10.23 -4.39 -11.86
N VAL A 151 -10.83 -4.38 -13.04
CA VAL A 151 -12.30 -4.42 -13.24
C VAL A 151 -12.69 -5.70 -13.96
N HIS A 152 -13.73 -6.35 -13.50
CA HIS A 152 -14.28 -7.58 -14.09
C HIS A 152 -15.80 -7.46 -14.25
N ASP A 153 -16.27 -7.66 -15.47
CA ASP A 153 -17.71 -7.74 -15.75
C ASP A 153 -18.28 -9.06 -15.23
N THR A 154 -19.48 -9.00 -14.70
CA THR A 154 -20.27 -10.16 -14.25
C THR A 154 -21.69 -10.06 -14.78
N THR A 155 -22.45 -11.14 -14.70
CA THR A 155 -23.85 -11.14 -15.14
C THR A 155 -24.76 -10.21 -14.32
N LEU A 156 -24.37 -9.86 -13.09
CA LEU A 156 -25.17 -9.07 -12.16
C LEU A 156 -24.64 -7.63 -11.97
N GLY A 157 -23.46 -7.32 -12.53
CA GLY A 157 -22.83 -6.03 -12.37
C GLY A 157 -21.35 -6.07 -12.71
N VAL A 158 -20.62 -5.18 -12.10
CA VAL A 158 -19.17 -5.05 -12.26
C VAL A 158 -18.48 -5.30 -10.91
N GLN A 159 -17.34 -5.96 -10.92
CA GLN A 159 -16.49 -6.13 -9.74
C GLN A 159 -15.21 -5.33 -9.89
N VAL A 160 -14.92 -4.50 -8.90
CA VAL A 160 -13.61 -3.85 -8.73
C VAL A 160 -12.82 -4.68 -7.73
N CYS A 161 -11.70 -5.22 -8.20
CA CYS A 161 -10.81 -6.08 -7.43
C CYS A 161 -9.52 -5.31 -7.10
N GLN A 162 -9.17 -5.24 -5.80
CA GLN A 162 -7.93 -4.63 -5.31
C GLN A 162 -7.01 -5.78 -4.88
N HIS A 163 -5.90 -5.99 -5.60
CA HIS A 163 -4.93 -7.08 -5.34
C HIS A 163 -3.86 -6.70 -4.31
N HIS A 164 -3.83 -5.45 -3.89
CA HIS A 164 -2.97 -4.91 -2.84
C HIS A 164 -3.73 -3.88 -2.03
N CYS A 165 -3.51 -3.86 -0.72
CA CYS A 165 -4.05 -2.85 0.19
C CYS A 165 -2.88 -2.14 0.88
N PRO A 166 -2.64 -0.84 0.63
CA PRO A 166 -1.52 -0.10 1.21
C PRO A 166 -1.66 0.13 2.72
N VAL A 167 -2.82 -0.15 3.30
CA VAL A 167 -3.13 -0.01 4.73
C VAL A 167 -3.58 -1.34 5.36
N GLN A 168 -3.20 -2.47 4.78
CA GLN A 168 -3.67 -3.79 5.17
C GLN A 168 -3.58 -4.03 6.68
N HIS A 169 -2.40 -3.89 7.27
CA HIS A 169 -2.18 -4.22 8.68
C HIS A 169 -2.95 -3.30 9.64
N VAL A 170 -3.13 -2.03 9.25
CA VAL A 170 -3.95 -1.09 10.01
C VAL A 170 -5.44 -1.49 9.92
N ALA A 171 -5.90 -1.89 8.74
CA ALA A 171 -7.29 -2.30 8.51
C ALA A 171 -7.62 -3.67 9.14
N GLU A 172 -6.63 -4.55 9.36
CA GLU A 172 -6.78 -5.79 10.12
C GLU A 172 -7.20 -5.51 11.56
N GLU A 173 -6.63 -4.48 12.18
CA GLU A 173 -6.96 -4.09 13.54
C GLU A 173 -8.19 -3.17 13.61
N PHE A 174 -8.38 -2.32 12.61
CA PHE A 174 -9.49 -1.36 12.54
C PHE A 174 -10.36 -1.59 11.29
N PRO A 175 -11.25 -2.62 11.29
CA PRO A 175 -12.08 -2.96 10.13
C PRO A 175 -12.99 -1.83 9.65
N VAL A 176 -13.32 -0.87 10.51
CA VAL A 176 -14.10 0.33 10.17
C VAL A 176 -13.49 1.13 9.02
N LEU A 177 -12.17 1.06 8.81
CA LEU A 177 -11.51 1.66 7.65
C LEU A 177 -12.03 1.07 6.33
N CYS A 178 -12.22 -0.25 6.26
CA CYS A 178 -12.76 -0.92 5.09
C CYS A 178 -14.27 -0.63 4.88
N GLU A 179 -15.01 -0.48 5.97
CA GLU A 179 -16.44 -0.15 5.92
C GLU A 179 -16.65 1.25 5.36
N VAL A 180 -15.94 2.22 5.90
CA VAL A 180 -15.99 3.62 5.44
C VAL A 180 -15.46 3.77 4.01
N GLU A 181 -14.40 3.03 3.61
CA GLU A 181 -13.93 2.98 2.22
C GLU A 181 -15.04 2.47 1.29
N THR A 182 -15.76 1.41 1.69
CA THR A 182 -16.83 0.84 0.88
C THR A 182 -17.98 1.84 0.70
N GLU A 183 -18.35 2.57 1.75
CA GLU A 183 -19.35 3.64 1.67
C GLU A 183 -18.90 4.79 0.72
N ALA A 184 -17.63 5.19 0.81
CA ALA A 184 -17.06 6.22 -0.04
C ALA A 184 -17.07 5.81 -1.53
N ILE A 185 -16.70 4.57 -1.81
CA ILE A 185 -16.81 3.98 -3.16
C ILE A 185 -18.25 4.06 -3.66
N GLY A 186 -19.23 3.69 -2.84
CA GLY A 186 -20.64 3.77 -3.20
C GLY A 186 -21.09 5.19 -3.58
N ARG A 187 -20.64 6.20 -2.81
CA ARG A 187 -20.91 7.61 -3.12
C ARG A 187 -20.27 8.06 -4.42
N LEU A 188 -19.01 7.71 -4.66
CA LEU A 188 -18.27 8.07 -5.89
C LEU A 188 -18.91 7.48 -7.14
N VAL A 189 -19.27 6.20 -7.11
CA VAL A 189 -19.91 5.58 -8.28
C VAL A 189 -21.40 5.91 -8.41
N GLY A 190 -22.01 6.52 -7.37
CA GLY A 190 -23.43 6.89 -7.34
C GLY A 190 -24.37 5.69 -7.25
N ARG A 191 -23.92 4.58 -6.65
CA ARG A 191 -24.68 3.31 -6.49
C ARG A 191 -24.36 2.65 -5.15
N HIS A 192 -25.31 1.85 -4.66
CA HIS A 192 -25.03 0.93 -3.58
C HIS A 192 -24.01 -0.11 -4.04
N VAL A 193 -22.99 -0.35 -3.22
CA VAL A 193 -21.94 -1.35 -3.49
C VAL A 193 -21.88 -2.37 -2.37
N GLN A 194 -21.33 -3.54 -2.65
CA GLN A 194 -21.17 -4.62 -1.67
C GLN A 194 -19.71 -5.06 -1.65
N ARG A 195 -19.08 -5.06 -0.47
CA ARG A 195 -17.77 -5.67 -0.25
C ARG A 195 -17.96 -7.18 -0.07
N LEU A 196 -17.46 -7.96 -1.03
CA LEU A 196 -17.60 -9.43 -1.03
C LEU A 196 -16.43 -10.14 -0.37
N ALA A 197 -15.23 -9.56 -0.48
CA ALA A 197 -13.99 -10.10 0.08
C ALA A 197 -13.08 -8.95 0.55
N THR A 198 -12.22 -9.20 1.53
CA THR A 198 -11.36 -8.17 2.13
C THR A 198 -10.01 -8.75 2.54
N ILE A 199 -8.93 -8.22 1.99
CA ILE A 199 -7.53 -8.61 2.33
C ILE A 199 -7.30 -8.54 3.84
N ALA A 200 -7.77 -7.50 4.50
CA ALA A 200 -7.67 -7.34 5.95
C ALA A 200 -8.41 -8.41 6.79
N ARG A 201 -9.24 -9.24 6.16
CA ARG A 201 -9.90 -10.40 6.80
C ARG A 201 -9.32 -11.75 6.34
N GLY A 202 -8.19 -11.71 5.64
CA GLY A 202 -7.47 -12.90 5.19
C GLY A 202 -7.80 -13.37 3.77
N ASP A 203 -8.65 -12.65 3.02
CA ASP A 203 -8.87 -12.94 1.62
C ASP A 203 -7.65 -12.51 0.78
N GLY A 204 -7.42 -13.16 -0.35
CA GLY A 204 -6.31 -12.83 -1.26
C GLY A 204 -6.53 -11.56 -2.09
N VAL A 205 -7.74 -10.98 -2.04
CA VAL A 205 -8.15 -9.81 -2.82
C VAL A 205 -9.32 -9.11 -2.15
N CYS A 206 -9.36 -7.77 -2.20
CA CYS A 206 -10.59 -7.05 -1.87
C CYS A 206 -11.47 -6.99 -3.10
N THR A 207 -12.72 -7.43 -2.99
CA THR A 207 -13.69 -7.41 -4.09
C THR A 207 -14.89 -6.56 -3.73
N THR A 208 -15.14 -5.51 -4.51
CA THR A 208 -16.33 -4.67 -4.39
C THR A 208 -17.23 -4.88 -5.60
N HIS A 209 -18.45 -5.35 -5.37
CA HIS A 209 -19.47 -5.52 -6.40
C HIS A 209 -20.31 -4.25 -6.55
N ILE A 210 -20.45 -3.79 -7.79
CA ILE A 210 -21.27 -2.64 -8.23
C ILE A 210 -22.39 -3.21 -9.10
N PRO A 211 -23.66 -3.25 -8.64
CA PRO A 211 -24.77 -3.79 -9.41
C PRO A 211 -25.07 -2.97 -10.67
N LEU A 212 -25.40 -3.61 -11.78
CA LEU A 212 -25.83 -2.94 -13.02
C LEU A 212 -27.23 -2.34 -12.90
N THR A 213 -28.10 -2.93 -12.09
CA THR A 213 -29.46 -2.46 -11.86
C THR A 213 -29.66 -2.08 -10.40
N ASP A 214 -30.45 -1.03 -10.14
CA ASP A 214 -30.89 -0.73 -8.78
C ASP A 214 -31.78 -1.88 -8.29
N VAL A 215 -31.21 -2.73 -7.43
CA VAL A 215 -32.00 -3.75 -6.75
C VAL A 215 -32.93 -3.00 -5.79
N LYS A 216 -34.21 -2.89 -6.17
CA LYS A 216 -35.26 -2.45 -5.23
C LYS A 216 -35.25 -3.47 -4.08
N VAL A 217 -34.69 -3.10 -2.95
CA VAL A 217 -34.78 -3.91 -1.72
C VAL A 217 -36.28 -4.04 -1.42
N ARG A 218 -36.83 -5.22 -1.68
CA ARG A 218 -38.20 -5.53 -1.30
C ARG A 218 -38.18 -5.66 0.24
N GLN A 219 -38.70 -4.66 0.92
CA GLN A 219 -38.89 -4.74 2.37
C GLN A 219 -39.83 -5.93 2.64
N VAL A 220 -39.28 -6.98 3.22
CA VAL A 220 -40.10 -8.07 3.76
C VAL A 220 -40.70 -7.53 5.05
N THR A 221 -41.99 -7.16 4.98
CA THR A 221 -42.75 -6.80 6.17
C THR A 221 -42.84 -8.06 7.05
N PRO A 222 -42.39 -8.05 8.31
CA PRO A 222 -42.54 -9.21 9.15
C PRO A 222 -44.03 -9.52 9.32
N ALA A 223 -44.40 -10.78 9.07
CA ALA A 223 -45.75 -11.23 9.31
C ALA A 223 -46.09 -11.07 10.79
N THR A 224 -47.12 -10.31 11.09
CA THR A 224 -47.66 -10.16 12.45
C THR A 224 -48.17 -11.52 12.89
N PRO A 225 -47.72 -12.07 14.03
CA PRO A 225 -48.30 -13.33 14.50
C PRO A 225 -49.76 -13.09 14.90
N GLU A 226 -50.70 -13.83 14.28
CA GLU A 226 -52.07 -13.89 14.73
C GLU A 226 -52.12 -14.52 16.14
N VAL A 227 -52.45 -13.70 17.09
CA VAL A 227 -52.76 -14.18 18.48
C VAL A 227 -54.17 -14.82 18.41
N THR A 228 -54.21 -16.14 18.31
CA THR A 228 -55.46 -16.90 18.46
C THR A 228 -55.80 -16.89 19.94
N SER A 229 -56.81 -16.11 20.32
CA SER A 229 -57.43 -16.18 21.63
C SER A 229 -58.32 -17.45 21.70
N ALA A 230 -57.99 -18.34 22.63
CA ALA A 230 -58.90 -19.42 23.07
C ALA A 230 -59.61 -19.02 24.36
#